data_a25f9aa6f68e19dc1817d3056d819994
#
_entry.id   a25f9aa6f68e19dc1817d3056d819994
#
_cell.length_a   1.000
_cell.length_b   1.000
_cell.length_c   1.000
_cell.angle_alpha   90.00
_cell.angle_beta   90.00
_cell.angle_gamma   90.00
#
_symmetry.space_group_name_H-M   'P 1'
#
loop_
_entity.id
_entity.type
_entity.pdbx_description
1 polymer ?
#
loop_
_entity_poly.entity_id
_entity_poly.type
_entity_poly.pdbx_seq_one_letter_code
_entity_poly.pdbx_strand_id
1 'polypeptide(L)'
;MLRALTFALLLLTPLAAAEKRIAVFVGLCDNATQGIMKVGAKIGDGDKPADNLYWGCSDGLRSHFKASKRWKLEKSETTTGDDRILERLTFRHISGDAILVAEAWRGSKLKDCYQACEKAMLSGENNLVTFIGHNVLMDTAIDPPTEKAKGKTDAIVLCCISDRYFRQRLEDAGVRPVLLTTQLMYPGSFILHNALEPWLQGKARGTLRDAAGLAYAKNQKLKPAAAKGVFARLDP
;
A
#
# COMPACT_ATOMS: atom_id res chain seq x y z
N MET A 1 62.70 -18.98 23.87
CA MET A 1 61.25 -19.12 24.19
C MET A 1 60.44 -18.19 23.32
N LEU A 2 59.88 -18.73 22.22
CA LEU A 2 59.05 -17.96 21.28
C LEU A 2 57.58 -18.06 21.73
N ARG A 3 56.96 -16.92 22.08
CA ARG A 3 55.50 -16.85 22.38
C ARG A 3 54.75 -16.68 21.08
N ALA A 4 53.98 -17.67 20.69
CA ALA A 4 53.03 -17.57 19.56
C ALA A 4 51.84 -16.72 19.99
N LEU A 5 51.61 -15.56 19.32
CA LEU A 5 50.38 -14.78 19.44
C LEU A 5 49.34 -15.40 18.51
N THR A 6 48.32 -16.01 19.07
CA THR A 6 47.15 -16.49 18.30
C THR A 6 46.19 -15.31 18.09
N PHE A 7 46.11 -14.84 16.84
CA PHE A 7 45.08 -13.84 16.44
C PHE A 7 43.75 -14.58 16.23
N ALA A 8 42.81 -14.36 17.13
CA ALA A 8 41.42 -14.80 16.92
C ALA A 8 40.73 -13.88 15.95
N LEU A 9 40.46 -14.34 14.71
CA LEU A 9 39.67 -13.66 13.71
C LEU A 9 38.21 -13.76 14.10
N LEU A 10 37.63 -12.71 14.68
CA LEU A 10 36.18 -12.57 14.91
C LEU A 10 35.49 -12.40 13.54
N LEU A 11 34.87 -13.46 13.05
CA LEU A 11 33.95 -13.41 11.92
C LEU A 11 32.69 -12.67 12.36
N LEU A 12 32.60 -11.38 12.03
CA LEU A 12 31.38 -10.60 12.11
C LEU A 12 30.40 -11.14 11.06
N THR A 13 29.49 -12.04 11.46
CA THR A 13 28.34 -12.41 10.64
C THR A 13 27.46 -11.16 10.48
N PRO A 14 27.17 -10.72 9.24
CA PRO A 14 26.23 -9.60 9.06
C PRO A 14 24.88 -9.99 9.65
N LEU A 15 24.38 -9.19 10.60
CA LEU A 15 23.06 -9.34 11.15
C LEU A 15 22.08 -9.12 9.99
N ALA A 16 21.42 -10.18 9.54
CA ALA A 16 20.42 -10.07 8.50
C ALA A 16 19.36 -9.04 8.94
N ALA A 17 19.14 -8.00 8.14
CA ALA A 17 18.10 -7.03 8.45
C ALA A 17 16.76 -7.76 8.53
N ALA A 18 15.95 -7.44 9.55
CA ALA A 18 14.64 -8.06 9.73
C ALA A 18 13.77 -7.83 8.49
N GLU A 19 13.12 -8.90 8.02
CA GLU A 19 12.24 -8.86 6.85
C GLU A 19 11.13 -7.82 7.04
N LYS A 20 10.99 -6.91 6.07
CA LYS A 20 9.92 -5.90 6.09
C LYS A 20 8.58 -6.49 5.69
N ARG A 21 7.56 -6.23 6.49
CA ARG A 21 6.19 -6.69 6.25
C ARG A 21 5.33 -5.55 5.72
N ILE A 22 4.67 -5.77 4.59
CA ILE A 22 3.80 -4.82 3.91
C ILE A 22 2.42 -5.44 3.76
N ALA A 23 1.39 -4.80 4.32
CA ALA A 23 0.00 -5.20 4.11
C ALA A 23 -0.70 -4.21 3.17
N VAL A 24 -1.43 -4.72 2.19
CA VAL A 24 -2.15 -3.91 1.19
C VAL A 24 -3.62 -4.32 1.16
N PHE A 25 -4.49 -3.39 1.49
CA PHE A 25 -5.94 -3.54 1.48
C PHE A 25 -6.52 -2.85 0.26
N VAL A 26 -7.12 -3.61 -0.65
CA VAL A 26 -7.72 -3.07 -1.87
C VAL A 26 -9.23 -3.23 -1.79
N GLY A 27 -9.93 -2.13 -1.55
CA GLY A 27 -11.40 -2.06 -1.71
C GLY A 27 -11.72 -2.02 -3.19
N LEU A 28 -12.27 -3.10 -3.76
CA LEU A 28 -12.57 -3.19 -5.18
C LEU A 28 -13.47 -2.06 -5.65
N CYS A 29 -13.22 -1.54 -6.85
CA CYS A 29 -14.06 -0.55 -7.49
C CYS A 29 -15.48 -1.14 -7.69
N ASP A 30 -16.50 -0.43 -7.21
CA ASP A 30 -17.88 -0.91 -7.30
C ASP A 30 -18.84 0.21 -7.70
N ASN A 31 -19.40 0.10 -8.90
CA ASN A 31 -20.37 1.04 -9.44
C ASN A 31 -21.71 1.06 -8.68
N ALA A 32 -22.00 0.01 -7.91
CA ALA A 32 -23.30 -0.16 -7.25
C ALA A 32 -23.33 0.48 -5.85
N THR A 33 -22.21 0.44 -5.12
CA THR A 33 -22.20 0.74 -3.69
C THR A 33 -21.27 1.90 -3.30
N GLN A 34 -20.47 2.44 -4.23
CA GLN A 34 -19.52 3.51 -3.95
C GLN A 34 -19.90 4.81 -4.68
N GLY A 35 -19.65 5.95 -4.02
CA GLY A 35 -19.88 7.30 -4.57
C GLY A 35 -18.87 7.72 -5.65
N ILE A 36 -18.43 6.78 -6.48
CA ILE A 36 -17.45 7.02 -7.55
C ILE A 36 -18.10 7.50 -8.86
N MET A 37 -17.30 8.12 -9.72
CA MET A 37 -17.67 8.23 -11.12
C MET A 37 -17.77 6.82 -11.72
N LYS A 38 -18.95 6.46 -12.25
CA LYS A 38 -19.18 5.14 -12.82
C LYS A 38 -18.19 4.82 -13.94
N VAL A 39 -17.56 3.66 -13.84
CA VAL A 39 -16.68 3.09 -14.86
C VAL A 39 -17.43 2.00 -15.65
N GLY A 40 -16.79 1.42 -16.68
CA GLY A 40 -17.39 0.31 -17.42
C GLY A 40 -17.87 -0.81 -16.49
N ALA A 41 -19.03 -1.40 -16.77
CA ALA A 41 -19.70 -2.36 -15.89
C ALA A 41 -18.78 -3.52 -15.45
N LYS A 42 -17.97 -4.04 -16.38
CA LYS A 42 -17.06 -5.16 -16.10
C LYS A 42 -15.97 -4.78 -15.09
N ILE A 43 -15.35 -3.61 -15.24
CA ILE A 43 -14.24 -3.16 -14.38
C ILE A 43 -14.71 -2.54 -13.07
N GLY A 44 -15.99 -2.16 -13.00
CA GLY A 44 -16.64 -1.61 -11.81
C GLY A 44 -17.56 -2.61 -11.10
N ASP A 45 -17.34 -3.92 -11.28
CA ASP A 45 -18.00 -4.98 -10.53
C ASP A 45 -17.16 -5.33 -9.30
N GLY A 46 -17.65 -4.91 -8.13
CA GLY A 46 -16.95 -5.09 -6.85
C GLY A 46 -16.88 -6.53 -6.36
N ASP A 47 -17.52 -7.48 -7.04
CA ASP A 47 -17.49 -8.92 -6.73
C ASP A 47 -16.63 -9.74 -7.70
N LYS A 48 -16.06 -9.11 -8.73
CA LYS A 48 -15.24 -9.78 -9.76
C LYS A 48 -13.79 -9.28 -9.75
N PRO A 49 -12.93 -9.78 -8.85
CA PRO A 49 -11.55 -9.31 -8.75
C PRO A 49 -10.76 -9.49 -10.05
N ALA A 50 -11.07 -10.54 -10.84
CA ALA A 50 -10.34 -10.84 -12.07
C ALA A 50 -10.36 -9.70 -13.10
N ASP A 51 -11.45 -8.97 -13.17
CA ASP A 51 -11.68 -7.90 -14.14
C ASP A 51 -11.67 -6.50 -13.50
N ASN A 52 -11.63 -6.41 -12.17
CA ASN A 52 -11.81 -5.17 -11.44
C ASN A 52 -10.70 -4.16 -11.71
N LEU A 53 -11.09 -2.87 -11.77
CA LEU A 53 -10.20 -1.74 -12.08
C LEU A 53 -8.98 -1.66 -11.15
N TYR A 54 -9.16 -1.90 -9.84
CA TYR A 54 -8.10 -1.77 -8.86
C TYR A 54 -7.31 -3.07 -8.61
N TRP A 55 -7.77 -4.20 -9.19
CA TRP A 55 -7.15 -5.50 -8.94
C TRP A 55 -6.71 -6.24 -10.21
N GLY A 56 -7.64 -6.61 -11.06
CA GLY A 56 -7.39 -7.50 -12.20
C GLY A 56 -7.03 -6.82 -13.51
N CYS A 57 -7.40 -5.53 -13.70
CA CYS A 57 -6.98 -4.75 -14.85
C CYS A 57 -5.45 -4.54 -14.86
N SER A 58 -4.89 -4.11 -15.98
CA SER A 58 -3.43 -3.93 -16.18
C SER A 58 -2.77 -3.08 -15.10
N ASP A 59 -3.44 -2.02 -14.65
CA ASP A 59 -2.98 -1.12 -13.60
C ASP A 59 -3.42 -1.54 -12.20
N GLY A 60 -4.25 -2.59 -12.09
CA GLY A 60 -4.70 -3.17 -10.84
C GLY A 60 -3.59 -3.95 -10.14
N LEU A 61 -3.70 -4.13 -8.83
CA LEU A 61 -2.63 -4.67 -8.00
C LEU A 61 -2.16 -6.05 -8.46
N ARG A 62 -3.10 -6.98 -8.66
CA ARG A 62 -2.77 -8.35 -9.09
C ARG A 62 -1.96 -8.36 -10.38
N SER A 63 -2.45 -7.71 -11.42
CA SER A 63 -1.85 -7.75 -12.75
C SER A 63 -0.51 -7.00 -12.77
N HIS A 64 -0.47 -5.82 -12.15
CA HIS A 64 0.73 -4.99 -12.13
C HIS A 64 1.88 -5.65 -11.35
N PHE A 65 1.61 -6.23 -10.18
CA PHE A 65 2.64 -6.90 -9.37
C PHE A 65 3.05 -8.25 -9.96
N LYS A 66 2.14 -9.01 -10.57
CA LYS A 66 2.49 -10.26 -11.30
C LYS A 66 3.40 -10.00 -12.51
N ALA A 67 3.25 -8.87 -13.19
CA ALA A 67 4.10 -8.47 -14.30
C ALA A 67 5.44 -7.83 -13.85
N SER A 68 5.61 -7.60 -12.56
CA SER A 68 6.81 -6.96 -12.00
C SER A 68 8.04 -7.85 -12.11
N LYS A 69 9.20 -7.24 -12.42
CA LYS A 69 10.51 -7.88 -12.28
C LYS A 69 11.10 -7.76 -10.87
N ARG A 70 10.47 -6.95 -9.99
CA ARG A 70 10.94 -6.68 -8.63
C ARG A 70 10.21 -7.50 -7.56
N TRP A 71 9.04 -8.04 -7.89
CA TRP A 71 8.20 -8.81 -6.99
C TRP A 71 7.87 -10.16 -7.60
N LYS A 72 8.04 -11.23 -6.82
CA LYS A 72 7.70 -12.61 -7.21
C LYS A 72 6.47 -13.05 -6.42
N LEU A 73 5.45 -13.53 -7.13
CA LEU A 73 4.29 -14.14 -6.50
C LEU A 73 4.71 -15.46 -5.84
N GLU A 74 4.45 -15.61 -4.54
CA GLU A 74 4.70 -16.84 -3.77
C GLU A 74 3.42 -17.61 -3.47
N LYS A 75 2.31 -16.89 -3.19
CA LYS A 75 1.04 -17.52 -2.83
C LYS A 75 -0.15 -16.77 -3.42
N SER A 76 -1.18 -17.51 -3.82
CA SER A 76 -2.47 -17.00 -4.27
C SER A 76 -3.59 -17.82 -3.63
N GLU A 77 -4.51 -17.14 -2.95
CA GLU A 77 -5.59 -17.76 -2.20
C GLU A 77 -6.92 -17.13 -2.61
N THR A 78 -7.88 -17.95 -3.02
CA THR A 78 -9.27 -17.56 -3.30
C THR A 78 -10.22 -18.04 -2.20
N THR A 79 -9.74 -18.90 -1.29
CA THR A 79 -10.43 -19.30 -0.06
C THR A 79 -9.65 -18.73 1.11
N THR A 80 -10.05 -17.53 1.57
CA THR A 80 -9.30 -16.74 2.56
C THR A 80 -9.77 -16.97 4.00
N GLY A 81 -10.89 -17.67 4.19
CA GLY A 81 -11.55 -17.83 5.49
C GLY A 81 -12.42 -16.62 5.90
N ASP A 82 -12.45 -15.56 5.09
CA ASP A 82 -13.29 -14.38 5.25
C ASP A 82 -13.99 -14.10 3.91
N ASP A 83 -15.31 -14.17 3.86
CA ASP A 83 -16.12 -14.02 2.64
C ASP A 83 -16.09 -12.60 2.05
N ARG A 84 -15.62 -11.63 2.84
CA ARG A 84 -15.40 -10.25 2.39
C ARG A 84 -14.14 -10.11 1.53
N ILE A 85 -13.19 -11.07 1.64
CA ILE A 85 -11.91 -11.07 0.92
C ILE A 85 -11.98 -12.10 -0.20
N LEU A 86 -11.99 -11.63 -1.44
CA LEU A 86 -12.18 -12.46 -2.63
C LEU A 86 -10.88 -13.14 -3.12
N GLU A 87 -9.75 -12.50 -2.88
CA GLU A 87 -8.43 -13.02 -3.24
C GLU A 87 -7.37 -12.43 -2.29
N ARG A 88 -6.41 -13.26 -1.87
CA ARG A 88 -5.21 -12.83 -1.15
C ARG A 88 -3.98 -13.29 -1.91
N LEU A 89 -3.03 -12.38 -2.11
CA LEU A 89 -1.77 -12.64 -2.79
C LEU A 89 -0.60 -12.31 -1.89
N THR A 90 0.40 -13.20 -1.88
CA THR A 90 1.67 -12.94 -1.19
C THR A 90 2.77 -12.81 -2.22
N PHE A 91 3.46 -11.69 -2.20
CA PHE A 91 4.62 -11.41 -3.03
C PHE A 91 5.86 -11.25 -2.17
N ARG A 92 6.99 -11.73 -2.69
CA ARG A 92 8.32 -11.49 -2.13
C ARG A 92 9.09 -10.54 -3.02
N HIS A 93 9.77 -9.57 -2.43
CA HIS A 93 10.71 -8.72 -3.15
C HIS A 93 11.94 -9.54 -3.58
N ILE A 94 12.50 -9.25 -4.76
CA ILE A 94 13.63 -10.03 -5.31
C ILE A 94 14.90 -9.96 -4.46
N SER A 95 15.09 -8.93 -3.63
CA SER A 95 16.17 -8.85 -2.63
C SER A 95 15.98 -9.84 -1.46
N GLY A 96 14.78 -10.41 -1.30
CA GLY A 96 14.43 -11.30 -0.21
C GLY A 96 14.15 -10.61 1.13
N ASP A 97 14.25 -9.29 1.22
CA ASP A 97 14.16 -8.50 2.45
C ASP A 97 12.76 -7.95 2.76
N ALA A 98 11.76 -8.25 1.88
CA ALA A 98 10.39 -7.79 2.09
C ALA A 98 9.35 -8.78 1.58
N ILE A 99 8.25 -8.89 2.34
CA ILE A 99 7.02 -9.60 1.98
C ILE A 99 5.88 -8.60 1.89
N LEU A 100 5.06 -8.72 0.82
CA LEU A 100 3.85 -7.96 0.61
C LEU A 100 2.66 -8.91 0.54
N VAL A 101 1.70 -8.72 1.45
CA VAL A 101 0.41 -9.42 1.42
C VAL A 101 -0.66 -8.44 0.98
N ALA A 102 -1.34 -8.75 -0.11
CA ALA A 102 -2.40 -7.94 -0.68
C ALA A 102 -3.74 -8.67 -0.67
N GLU A 103 -4.80 -7.97 -0.28
CA GLU A 103 -6.15 -8.50 -0.20
C GLU A 103 -7.11 -7.72 -1.10
N ALA A 104 -7.88 -8.44 -1.93
CA ALA A 104 -8.99 -7.90 -2.70
C ALA A 104 -10.28 -8.02 -1.88
N TRP A 105 -10.77 -6.92 -1.36
CA TRP A 105 -12.00 -6.84 -0.59
C TRP A 105 -13.18 -6.54 -1.51
N ARG A 106 -14.33 -7.18 -1.27
CA ARG A 106 -15.59 -6.88 -1.99
C ARG A 106 -15.86 -5.38 -1.98
N GLY A 107 -16.28 -4.84 -3.12
CA GLY A 107 -16.57 -3.42 -3.24
C GLY A 107 -17.66 -2.93 -2.28
N SER A 108 -18.71 -3.75 -2.06
CA SER A 108 -19.76 -3.49 -1.06
C SER A 108 -19.29 -3.54 0.39
N LYS A 109 -18.07 -4.03 0.65
CA LYS A 109 -17.44 -4.13 1.98
C LYS A 109 -16.30 -3.12 2.18
N LEU A 110 -16.36 -1.99 1.47
CA LEU A 110 -15.33 -0.95 1.54
C LEU A 110 -15.09 -0.42 2.96
N LYS A 111 -16.15 -0.24 3.75
CA LYS A 111 -16.04 0.17 5.16
C LYS A 111 -15.28 -0.87 5.98
N ASP A 112 -15.65 -2.13 5.86
CA ASP A 112 -14.97 -3.23 6.57
C ASP A 112 -13.50 -3.35 6.14
N CYS A 113 -13.22 -3.18 4.84
CA CYS A 113 -11.86 -3.16 4.29
C CYS A 113 -11.00 -2.08 4.95
N TYR A 114 -11.54 -0.85 5.03
CA TYR A 114 -10.80 0.25 5.67
C TYR A 114 -10.61 0.02 7.17
N GLN A 115 -11.61 -0.46 7.88
CA GLN A 115 -11.50 -0.77 9.32
C GLN A 115 -10.46 -1.87 9.58
N ALA A 116 -10.39 -2.90 8.72
CA ALA A 116 -9.35 -3.93 8.79
C ALA A 116 -7.95 -3.33 8.49
N CYS A 117 -7.85 -2.44 7.51
CA CYS A 117 -6.63 -1.70 7.20
C CYS A 117 -6.18 -0.86 8.40
N GLU A 118 -7.07 -0.11 9.01
CA GLU A 118 -6.77 0.70 10.20
C GLU A 118 -6.31 -0.16 11.38
N LYS A 119 -6.98 -1.28 11.64
CA LYS A 119 -6.56 -2.25 12.65
C LYS A 119 -5.15 -2.79 12.37
N ALA A 120 -4.82 -3.08 11.11
CA ALA A 120 -3.48 -3.51 10.72
C ALA A 120 -2.42 -2.42 10.93
N MET A 121 -2.77 -1.13 10.72
CA MET A 121 -1.90 0.01 11.00
C MET A 121 -1.58 0.13 12.50
N LEU A 122 -2.55 -0.20 13.37
CA LEU A 122 -2.41 -0.10 14.82
C LEU A 122 -1.74 -1.33 15.45
N SER A 123 -1.72 -2.47 14.77
CA SER A 123 -1.26 -3.75 15.34
C SER A 123 0.22 -3.79 15.70
N GLY A 124 1.06 -3.02 14.97
CA GLY A 124 2.53 -3.08 15.07
C GLY A 124 3.15 -4.28 14.36
N GLU A 125 2.36 -5.10 13.65
CA GLU A 125 2.83 -6.31 12.95
C GLU A 125 3.43 -6.01 11.58
N ASN A 126 3.07 -4.86 11.00
CA ASN A 126 3.50 -4.44 9.67
C ASN A 126 4.37 -3.18 9.73
N ASN A 127 5.41 -3.15 8.90
CA ASN A 127 6.25 -1.96 8.74
C ASN A 127 5.56 -0.91 7.85
N LEU A 128 4.73 -1.37 6.90
CA LEU A 128 3.94 -0.52 6.02
C LEU A 128 2.55 -1.11 5.83
N VAL A 129 1.53 -0.29 5.95
CA VAL A 129 0.15 -0.64 5.60
C VAL A 129 -0.36 0.32 4.53
N THR A 130 -0.99 -0.24 3.50
CA THR A 130 -1.51 0.52 2.36
C THR A 130 -2.98 0.28 2.16
N PHE A 131 -3.74 1.34 1.95
CA PHE A 131 -5.11 1.30 1.45
C PHE A 131 -5.17 1.78 0.00
N ILE A 132 -5.88 1.05 -0.86
CA ILE A 132 -6.17 1.40 -2.26
C ILE A 132 -7.66 1.25 -2.49
N GLY A 133 -8.33 2.30 -3.00
CA GLY A 133 -9.75 2.20 -3.29
C GLY A 133 -10.44 3.56 -3.39
N HIS A 134 -11.76 3.55 -3.32
CA HIS A 134 -12.54 4.75 -3.11
C HIS A 134 -12.34 5.29 -1.68
N ASN A 135 -12.39 6.59 -1.52
CA ASN A 135 -12.25 7.22 -0.20
C ASN A 135 -13.54 7.04 0.62
N VAL A 136 -13.56 6.01 1.46
CA VAL A 136 -14.71 5.66 2.29
C VAL A 136 -15.15 6.78 3.24
N LEU A 137 -14.22 7.63 3.69
CA LEU A 137 -14.51 8.74 4.61
C LEU A 137 -15.20 9.91 3.92
N MET A 138 -15.32 9.92 2.59
CA MET A 138 -16.16 10.88 1.87
C MET A 138 -17.65 10.51 1.95
N ASP A 139 -17.97 9.21 2.04
CA ASP A 139 -19.33 8.70 1.98
C ASP A 139 -19.86 8.24 3.35
N THR A 140 -18.96 7.86 4.26
CA THR A 140 -19.32 7.20 5.52
C THR A 140 -18.55 7.79 6.69
N ALA A 141 -19.26 8.20 7.73
CA ALA A 141 -18.64 8.56 9.00
C ALA A 141 -18.08 7.27 9.66
N ILE A 142 -16.79 7.31 9.99
CA ILE A 142 -16.11 6.28 10.77
C ILE A 142 -15.35 7.00 11.87
N ASP A 143 -15.67 6.69 13.12
CA ASP A 143 -15.00 7.30 14.26
C ASP A 143 -13.48 7.06 14.22
N PRO A 144 -12.66 8.04 14.60
CA PRO A 144 -11.23 7.84 14.73
C PRO A 144 -10.91 6.74 15.74
N PRO A 145 -9.80 6.00 15.56
CA PRO A 145 -9.39 5.02 16.54
C PRO A 145 -9.05 5.71 17.87
N THR A 146 -9.46 5.11 18.97
CA THR A 146 -9.10 5.57 20.32
C THR A 146 -7.75 5.00 20.76
N GLU A 147 -7.34 3.90 20.17
CA GLU A 147 -6.06 3.24 20.45
C GLU A 147 -4.93 3.87 19.63
N LYS A 148 -3.72 3.81 20.19
CA LYS A 148 -2.48 4.18 19.47
C LYS A 148 -1.83 2.96 18.86
N ALA A 149 -1.04 3.19 17.81
CA ALA A 149 -0.25 2.15 17.18
C ALA A 149 0.72 1.51 18.20
N LYS A 150 0.76 0.18 18.21
CA LYS A 150 1.63 -0.62 19.10
C LYS A 150 3.10 -0.64 18.66
N GLY A 151 3.40 -0.13 17.47
CA GLY A 151 4.75 -0.09 16.89
C GLY A 151 4.90 1.01 15.85
N LYS A 152 6.08 1.07 15.23
CA LYS A 152 6.33 2.03 14.14
C LYS A 152 5.74 1.47 12.84
N THR A 153 4.63 2.03 12.41
CA THR A 153 3.96 1.67 11.16
C THR A 153 3.91 2.87 10.23
N ASP A 154 4.33 2.68 9.00
CA ASP A 154 4.15 3.64 7.91
C ASP A 154 2.81 3.40 7.21
N ALA A 155 2.18 4.46 6.69
CA ALA A 155 0.94 4.36 5.94
C ALA A 155 1.04 5.01 4.56
N ILE A 156 0.53 4.31 3.55
CA ILE A 156 0.24 4.84 2.21
C ILE A 156 -1.28 4.74 2.00
N VAL A 157 -1.94 5.86 1.67
CA VAL A 157 -3.38 5.87 1.40
C VAL A 157 -3.64 6.42 0.01
N LEU A 158 -3.92 5.53 -0.93
CA LEU A 158 -4.20 5.84 -2.33
C LEU A 158 -5.71 5.82 -2.59
N CYS A 159 -6.34 6.93 -2.31
CA CYS A 159 -7.73 7.25 -2.64
C CYS A 159 -7.87 8.75 -2.88
N CYS A 160 -9.01 9.21 -3.33
CA CYS A 160 -9.24 10.64 -3.56
C CYS A 160 -9.07 11.47 -2.28
N ILE A 161 -8.29 12.55 -2.36
CA ILE A 161 -8.13 13.57 -1.30
C ILE A 161 -7.75 12.94 0.06
N SER A 162 -6.94 11.88 0.06
CA SER A 162 -6.61 11.16 1.31
C SER A 162 -5.90 12.04 2.34
N ASP A 163 -5.14 13.04 1.91
CA ASP A 163 -4.45 13.96 2.80
C ASP A 163 -5.41 14.68 3.75
N ARG A 164 -6.53 15.18 3.21
CA ARG A 164 -7.54 15.91 4.01
C ARG A 164 -8.25 15.03 5.02
N TYR A 165 -8.51 13.76 4.66
CA TYR A 165 -9.34 12.86 5.48
C TYR A 165 -8.54 11.98 6.43
N PHE A 166 -7.29 11.64 6.07
CA PHE A 166 -6.53 10.62 6.78
C PHE A 166 -5.30 11.16 7.51
N ARG A 167 -4.69 12.30 7.11
CA ARG A 167 -3.44 12.78 7.73
C ARG A 167 -3.57 12.87 9.25
N GLN A 168 -4.44 13.72 9.74
CA GLN A 168 -4.59 13.95 11.16
C GLN A 168 -4.98 12.67 11.92
N ARG A 169 -5.90 11.89 11.34
CA ARG A 169 -6.35 10.61 11.90
C ARG A 169 -5.19 9.61 12.09
N LEU A 170 -4.28 9.52 11.13
CA LEU A 170 -3.10 8.66 11.21
C LEU A 170 -2.09 9.17 12.22
N GLU A 171 -1.78 10.47 12.18
CA GLU A 171 -0.83 11.11 13.10
C GLU A 171 -1.32 11.02 14.55
N ASP A 172 -2.59 11.29 14.81
CA ASP A 172 -3.20 11.13 16.13
C ASP A 172 -3.13 9.67 16.62
N ALA A 173 -3.24 8.72 15.74
CA ALA A 173 -3.09 7.29 16.07
C ALA A 173 -1.62 6.83 16.23
N GLY A 174 -0.64 7.70 15.99
CA GLY A 174 0.78 7.35 16.03
C GLY A 174 1.28 6.57 14.82
N VAL A 175 0.50 6.56 13.72
CA VAL A 175 0.88 5.98 12.43
C VAL A 175 1.50 7.07 11.56
N ARG A 176 2.63 6.78 10.92
CA ARG A 176 3.35 7.76 10.11
C ARG A 176 2.86 7.76 8.66
N PRO A 177 2.13 8.78 8.17
CA PRO A 177 1.81 8.87 6.75
C PRO A 177 3.08 9.12 5.93
N VAL A 178 3.28 8.31 4.87
CA VAL A 178 4.45 8.46 3.99
C VAL A 178 4.06 8.78 2.55
N LEU A 179 2.81 8.52 2.15
CA LEU A 179 2.27 8.94 0.85
C LEU A 179 0.75 9.12 0.94
N LEU A 180 0.27 10.33 0.72
CA LEU A 180 -1.15 10.70 0.68
C LEU A 180 -1.43 11.51 -0.59
N THR A 181 -2.70 11.69 -0.94
CA THR A 181 -3.18 12.38 -2.16
C THR A 181 -3.95 13.64 -1.81
N THR A 182 -3.84 14.66 -2.65
CA THR A 182 -4.43 16.00 -2.41
C THR A 182 -5.68 16.30 -3.22
N GLN A 183 -6.01 15.45 -4.19
CA GLN A 183 -7.12 15.71 -5.13
C GLN A 183 -7.77 14.40 -5.59
N LEU A 184 -8.83 14.52 -6.41
CA LEU A 184 -9.41 13.36 -7.09
C LEU A 184 -8.36 12.71 -7.97
N MET A 185 -8.24 11.39 -7.91
CA MET A 185 -7.19 10.68 -8.61
C MET A 185 -7.58 9.23 -8.93
N TYR A 186 -6.87 8.63 -9.87
CA TYR A 186 -6.94 7.20 -10.16
C TYR A 186 -5.91 6.43 -9.34
N PRO A 187 -6.32 5.54 -8.40
CA PRO A 187 -5.41 4.84 -7.50
C PRO A 187 -4.80 3.57 -8.12
N GLY A 188 -4.20 3.68 -9.30
CA GLY A 188 -3.53 2.56 -9.97
C GLY A 188 -2.32 2.06 -9.17
N SER A 189 -2.13 0.75 -9.14
CA SER A 189 -1.10 0.10 -8.31
C SER A 189 0.33 0.40 -8.74
N PHE A 190 0.53 0.94 -9.95
CA PHE A 190 1.82 1.47 -10.40
C PHE A 190 2.36 2.57 -9.46
N ILE A 191 1.49 3.31 -8.77
CA ILE A 191 1.86 4.33 -7.78
C ILE A 191 2.57 3.65 -6.60
N LEU A 192 1.88 2.69 -5.96
CA LEU A 192 2.44 1.92 -4.85
C LEU A 192 3.74 1.22 -5.27
N HIS A 193 3.71 0.50 -6.39
CA HIS A 193 4.85 -0.26 -6.89
C HIS A 193 6.12 0.59 -7.06
N ASN A 194 6.00 1.86 -7.49
CA ASN A 194 7.14 2.75 -7.64
C ASN A 194 7.53 3.45 -6.32
N ALA A 195 6.58 3.69 -5.42
CA ALA A 195 6.86 4.27 -4.11
C ALA A 195 7.55 3.26 -3.16
N LEU A 196 7.32 1.96 -3.35
CA LEU A 196 7.92 0.93 -2.50
C LEU A 196 9.44 0.86 -2.62
N GLU A 197 10.03 1.11 -3.79
CA GLU A 197 11.50 1.06 -3.96
C GLU A 197 12.24 2.04 -3.04
N PRO A 198 11.95 3.35 -3.11
CA PRO A 198 12.60 4.29 -2.19
C PRO A 198 12.21 4.04 -0.73
N TRP A 199 10.99 3.53 -0.45
CA TRP A 199 10.61 3.17 0.90
C TRP A 199 11.45 2.01 1.46
N LEU A 200 11.65 0.95 0.69
CA LEU A 200 12.51 -0.18 1.05
C LEU A 200 13.95 0.27 1.35
N GLN A 201 14.43 1.25 0.60
CA GLN A 201 15.75 1.87 0.79
C GLN A 201 15.82 2.87 1.95
N GLY A 202 14.73 3.10 2.69
CA GLY A 202 14.69 4.07 3.79
C GLY A 202 14.83 5.53 3.37
N LYS A 203 14.44 5.86 2.11
CA LYS A 203 14.52 7.24 1.61
C LYS A 203 13.47 8.15 2.26
N ALA A 204 13.71 9.45 2.21
CA ALA A 204 12.77 10.47 2.70
C ALA A 204 11.43 10.43 1.95
N ARG A 205 10.36 10.89 2.61
CA ARG A 205 8.99 10.93 2.05
C ARG A 205 8.91 11.70 0.73
N GLY A 206 9.69 12.77 0.58
CA GLY A 206 9.81 13.51 -0.67
C GLY A 206 10.26 12.64 -1.85
N THR A 207 11.17 11.68 -1.63
CA THR A 207 11.61 10.74 -2.67
C THR A 207 10.48 9.77 -3.05
N LEU A 208 9.69 9.30 -2.08
CA LEU A 208 8.52 8.45 -2.34
C LEU A 208 7.49 9.23 -3.18
N ARG A 209 7.21 10.48 -2.78
CA ARG A 209 6.32 11.38 -3.50
C ARG A 209 6.78 11.60 -4.94
N ASP A 210 8.06 11.79 -5.15
CA ASP A 210 8.64 11.98 -6.50
C ASP A 210 8.48 10.73 -7.36
N ALA A 211 8.78 9.55 -6.82
CA ALA A 211 8.62 8.28 -7.50
C ALA A 211 7.14 8.02 -7.89
N ALA A 212 6.21 8.26 -6.96
CA ALA A 212 4.77 8.18 -7.19
C ALA A 212 4.31 9.17 -8.27
N GLY A 213 4.76 10.43 -8.19
CA GLY A 213 4.44 11.48 -9.15
C GLY A 213 4.93 11.19 -10.56
N LEU A 214 6.15 10.67 -10.70
CA LEU A 214 6.69 10.26 -12.00
C LEU A 214 5.92 9.07 -12.61
N ALA A 215 5.58 8.08 -11.79
CA ALA A 215 4.76 6.96 -12.23
C ALA A 215 3.36 7.43 -12.68
N TYR A 216 2.75 8.35 -11.93
CA TYR A 216 1.45 8.94 -12.25
C TYR A 216 1.50 9.78 -13.53
N ALA A 217 2.56 10.60 -13.71
CA ALA A 217 2.78 11.38 -14.92
C ALA A 217 2.82 10.50 -16.18
N LYS A 218 3.57 9.39 -16.09
CA LYS A 218 3.69 8.43 -17.20
C LYS A 218 2.36 7.77 -17.54
N ASN A 219 1.64 7.28 -16.55
CA ASN A 219 0.38 6.57 -16.76
C ASN A 219 -0.73 7.51 -17.27
N GLN A 220 -0.89 8.66 -16.62
CA GLN A 220 -1.94 9.63 -16.95
C GLN A 220 -1.56 10.63 -18.05
N LYS A 221 -0.36 10.50 -18.65
CA LYS A 221 0.17 11.40 -19.69
C LYS A 221 0.16 12.88 -19.25
N LEU A 222 0.52 13.13 -18.01
CA LEU A 222 0.59 14.47 -17.42
C LEU A 222 2.03 15.00 -17.40
N LYS A 223 2.17 16.35 -17.27
CA LYS A 223 3.48 16.94 -16.96
C LYS A 223 3.93 16.49 -15.57
N PRO A 224 5.21 16.15 -15.36
CA PRO A 224 5.71 15.66 -14.07
C PRO A 224 5.39 16.57 -12.87
N ALA A 225 5.48 17.90 -13.06
CA ALA A 225 5.15 18.86 -12.00
C ALA A 225 3.67 18.80 -11.57
N ALA A 226 2.75 18.68 -12.52
CA ALA A 226 1.32 18.55 -12.25
C ALA A 226 1.01 17.21 -11.55
N ALA A 227 1.60 16.12 -12.03
CA ALA A 227 1.44 14.78 -11.45
C ALA A 227 1.97 14.70 -10.01
N LYS A 228 3.11 15.35 -9.70
CA LYS A 228 3.61 15.45 -8.33
C LYS A 228 2.67 16.23 -7.41
N GLY A 229 1.90 17.18 -7.96
CA GLY A 229 0.87 17.93 -7.22
C GLY A 229 -0.30 17.08 -6.74
N VAL A 230 -0.49 15.87 -7.31
CA VAL A 230 -1.50 14.90 -6.85
C VAL A 230 -1.16 14.34 -5.47
N PHE A 231 0.11 14.37 -5.07
CA PHE A 231 0.59 13.80 -3.82
C PHE A 231 0.98 14.89 -2.82
N ALA A 232 0.58 14.69 -1.58
CA ALA A 232 0.83 15.60 -0.48
C ALA A 232 2.33 15.80 -0.18
N ARG A 233 2.68 17.00 0.28
CA ARG A 233 3.96 17.25 0.92
C ARG A 233 3.83 16.88 2.40
N LEU A 234 4.59 15.89 2.83
CA LEU A 234 4.56 15.35 4.19
C LEU A 234 5.83 15.66 4.99
N ASP A 235 6.89 16.10 4.31
CA ASP A 235 8.10 16.58 4.96
C ASP A 235 7.87 18.03 5.47
N PRO A 236 8.43 18.41 6.62
CA PRO A 236 8.34 19.75 7.16
C PRO A 236 8.97 20.78 6.25
#